data_89e8b0c89ef25b693f0c9edd142ecbde
#
_entry.id   89e8b0c89ef25b693f0c9edd142ecbde
#
_cell.length_a   1.000
_cell.length_b   1.000
_cell.length_c   1.000
_cell.angle_alpha   90.00
_cell.angle_beta   90.00
_cell.angle_gamma   90.00
#
_symmetry.space_group_name_H-M   'P 1'
#
loop_
_entity.id
_entity.type
_entity.pdbx_description
1 polymer ?
#
loop_
_entity_poly.entity_id
_entity_poly.type
_entity_poly.pdbx_seq_one_letter_code
_entity_poly.pdbx_strand_id
1 'polypeptide(L)' 'MSRQVLERFPAGGPRGSWPAEEFAGARRDEGVPARVVMDLETDTFLVIVEQRTPERAPEPVREE' A
#
# COMPACT_ATOMS: atom_id res chain seq x y z
N MET A 1 13.76 -4.99 -1.27
CA MET A 1 12.43 -4.80 -1.41
C MET A 1 12.11 -3.53 -2.02
N SER A 2 11.08 -3.41 -2.74
CA SER A 2 10.74 -2.18 -3.38
C SER A 2 9.30 -1.88 -3.18
N ARG A 3 8.98 -0.62 -3.33
CA ARG A 3 7.65 -0.13 -3.10
C ARG A 3 7.21 0.61 -4.36
N GLN A 4 6.02 0.32 -4.80
CA GLN A 4 5.50 0.98 -5.97
C GLN A 4 4.25 1.73 -5.61
N VAL A 5 4.18 3.00 -5.98
CA VAL A 5 3.01 3.82 -5.72
C VAL A 5 2.05 3.64 -6.87
N LEU A 6 0.86 3.15 -6.58
CA LEU A 6 -0.16 2.93 -7.59
C LEU A 6 -0.98 4.18 -7.82
N GLU A 7 -1.25 4.93 -6.76
CA GLU A 7 -2.08 6.10 -6.90
C GLU A 7 -1.86 7.01 -5.70
N ARG A 8 -2.22 8.27 -5.82
CA ARG A 8 -2.11 9.23 -4.77
C ARG A 8 -3.42 9.96 -4.63
N PHE A 9 -3.79 10.28 -3.39
CA PHE A 9 -5.02 10.99 -3.13
C PHE A 9 -4.74 12.08 -2.10
N PRO A 10 -5.23 13.29 -2.29
CA PRO A 10 -4.97 14.37 -1.34
C PRO A 10 -5.60 14.06 0.00
N ALA A 11 -4.85 14.29 1.04
CA ALA A 11 -5.35 13.96 2.37
C ALA A 11 -6.34 14.97 2.87
N GLY A 12 -6.31 16.18 2.36
CA GLY A 12 -7.21 17.21 2.86
C GLY A 12 -8.60 17.20 2.27
N GLY A 13 -8.94 16.21 1.48
CA GLY A 13 -10.25 16.20 0.87
C GLY A 13 -11.34 15.90 1.86
N PRO A 14 -12.58 16.23 1.53
CA PRO A 14 -13.69 16.02 2.45
C PRO A 14 -13.97 14.56 2.76
N ARG A 15 -13.54 13.67 1.92
CA ARG A 15 -13.76 12.25 2.17
C ARG A 15 -12.59 11.59 2.89
N GLY A 16 -11.55 12.35 3.19
CA GLY A 16 -10.42 11.84 3.94
C GLY A 16 -9.72 10.70 3.19
N SER A 17 -9.52 9.59 3.86
CA SER A 17 -8.82 8.48 3.24
C SER A 17 -9.72 7.57 2.43
N TRP A 18 -11.01 7.88 2.38
CA TRP A 18 -11.96 6.97 1.75
C TRP A 18 -11.62 6.65 0.30
N PRO A 19 -11.29 7.64 -0.54
CA PRO A 19 -10.98 7.29 -1.93
C PRO A 19 -9.75 6.38 -2.04
N ALA A 20 -8.75 6.61 -1.21
CA ALA A 20 -7.56 5.78 -1.24
C ALA A 20 -7.90 4.37 -0.78
N GLU A 21 -8.74 4.25 0.22
CA GLU A 21 -9.09 2.94 0.73
C GLU A 21 -9.93 2.17 -0.26
N GLU A 22 -10.82 2.86 -0.97
CA GLU A 22 -11.60 2.20 -2.00
C GLU A 22 -10.70 1.69 -3.11
N PHE A 23 -9.74 2.48 -3.51
CA PHE A 23 -8.84 2.08 -4.57
C PHE A 23 -8.02 0.87 -4.12
N ALA A 24 -7.49 0.93 -2.90
CA ALA A 24 -6.69 -0.16 -2.39
C ALA A 24 -7.52 -1.44 -2.27
N GLY A 25 -8.76 -1.31 -1.83
CA GLY A 25 -9.64 -2.46 -1.72
C GLY A 25 -9.89 -3.11 -3.06
N ALA A 26 -10.10 -2.30 -4.09
CA ALA A 26 -10.32 -2.84 -5.42
C ALA A 26 -9.09 -3.58 -5.91
N ARG A 27 -7.91 -3.06 -5.59
CA ARG A 27 -6.69 -3.76 -6.01
C ARG A 27 -6.55 -5.08 -5.26
N ARG A 28 -6.87 -5.07 -3.98
CA ARG A 28 -6.77 -6.30 -3.21
C ARG A 28 -7.73 -7.36 -3.75
N ASP A 29 -8.89 -6.93 -4.20
CA ASP A 29 -9.85 -7.86 -4.78
C ASP A 29 -9.29 -8.50 -6.05
N GLU A 30 -8.37 -7.83 -6.71
CA GLU A 30 -7.77 -8.37 -7.89
C GLU A 30 -6.52 -9.19 -7.56
N GLY A 31 -6.21 -9.35 -6.31
CA GLY A 31 -5.03 -10.11 -5.92
C GLY A 31 -3.79 -9.27 -5.73
N VAL A 32 -3.89 -7.97 -5.78
CA VAL A 32 -2.75 -7.09 -5.62
C VAL A 32 -2.71 -6.66 -4.16
N PRO A 33 -1.61 -6.89 -3.44
CA PRO A 33 -1.55 -6.57 -2.01
C PRO A 33 -1.32 -5.09 -1.78
N ALA A 34 -2.29 -4.29 -2.10
CA ALA A 34 -2.18 -2.84 -1.98
C ALA A 34 -2.50 -2.39 -0.57
N ARG A 35 -1.89 -1.30 -0.16
CA ARG A 35 -2.17 -0.74 1.15
C ARG A 35 -2.08 0.77 1.07
N VAL A 36 -2.71 1.43 2.02
CA VAL A 36 -2.75 2.88 2.04
C VAL A 36 -1.79 3.35 3.12
N VAL A 37 -0.95 4.30 2.78
CA VAL A 37 -0.05 4.91 3.75
C VAL A 37 -0.18 6.42 3.63
N MET A 38 0.14 7.11 4.68
CA MET A 38 0.06 8.55 4.70
C MET A 38 1.44 9.13 4.50
N ASP A 39 1.56 10.03 3.54
CA ASP A 39 2.80 10.74 3.32
C ASP A 39 2.66 12.09 3.99
N LEU A 40 3.33 12.27 5.10
CA LEU A 40 3.17 13.49 5.87
C LEU A 40 3.86 14.67 5.21
N GLU A 41 4.86 14.43 4.42
CA GLU A 41 5.54 15.53 3.78
C GLU A 41 4.69 16.21 2.75
N THR A 42 3.90 15.47 2.01
CA THR A 42 3.08 16.04 0.98
C THR A 42 1.61 16.03 1.34
N ASP A 43 1.27 15.52 2.54
CA ASP A 43 -0.10 15.50 3.00
C ASP A 43 -0.94 14.75 1.99
N THR A 44 -0.51 13.57 1.63
CA THR A 44 -1.15 12.78 0.59
C THR A 44 -1.25 11.34 1.04
N PHE A 45 -2.37 10.70 0.70
CA PHE A 45 -2.49 9.27 0.92
C PHE A 45 -1.96 8.56 -0.31
N LEU A 46 -1.09 7.58 -0.09
CA LEU A 46 -0.52 6.82 -1.19
C LEU A 46 -1.03 5.40 -1.13
N VAL A 47 -1.43 4.87 -2.26
CA VAL A 47 -1.76 3.46 -2.36
C VAL A 47 -0.55 2.77 -2.93
N ILE A 48 0.06 1.90 -2.16
CA ILE A 48 1.32 1.28 -2.55
C ILE A 48 1.23 -0.22 -2.53
N VAL A 49 2.14 -0.83 -3.25
CA VAL A 49 2.34 -2.26 -3.20
C VAL A 49 3.80 -2.48 -2.87
N GLU A 50 4.06 -3.25 -1.83
CA GLU A 50 5.43 -3.58 -1.51
C GLU A 50 5.78 -4.87 -2.19
N GLN A 51 6.84 -4.84 -2.99
CA GLN A 51 7.20 -6.01 -3.72
C GLN A 51 8.30 -6.72 -3.03
N ARG A 52 8.17 -8.02 -2.85
CA ARG A 52 9.18 -8.78 -2.25
C ARG A 52 9.72 -9.73 -3.23
N THR A 53 10.97 -10.00 -3.14
CA THR A 53 11.58 -10.92 -4.02
C THR A 53 11.18 -12.30 -3.63
N PRO A 54 10.58 -13.04 -4.49
CA PRO A 54 10.06 -14.33 -4.10
C PRO A 54 11.12 -15.27 -3.58
N GLU A 55 12.30 -15.23 -4.11
CA GLU A 55 13.27 -16.13 -3.65
C GLU A 55 13.72 -15.75 -2.29
N ARG A 56 13.39 -14.61 -1.77
CA ARG A 56 13.72 -14.33 -0.49
C ARG A 56 12.63 -14.64 0.35
N ALA A 57 11.96 -15.61 0.22
CA ALA A 57 10.88 -15.96 1.01
C ALA A 57 11.25 -15.75 2.40
N PRO A 58 10.42 -15.27 3.16
CA PRO A 58 10.71 -15.04 4.49
C PRO A 58 10.99 -16.33 5.12
N GLU A 59 11.95 -16.42 5.85
CA GLU A 59 12.26 -17.49 6.47
C GLU A 59 11.48 -17.72 7.56
N PRO A 60 11.15 -18.66 7.84
CA PRO A 60 10.42 -18.97 8.92
C PRO A 60 11.26 -18.85 10.01
N VAL A 61 11.11 -18.52 10.70
CA VAL A 61 11.86 -18.42 11.69
C VAL A 61 12.01 -19.42 12.36
N ARG A 62 12.54 -19.91 12.59
CA ARG A 62 12.72 -20.78 13.17
C ARG A 62 12.98 -20.78 14.27
N GLU A 63 12.94 -21.10 14.83
CA GLU A 63 13.10 -21.13 15.70
C GLU A 63 13.48 -21.63 16.28
N GLU A 64 13.84 -21.95 16.56
CA GLU A 64 14.01 -22.54 17.10
C GLU A 64 14.19 -22.66 17.41
#